data_aec54cde85ee0884793d7c3e2979eac5
#
_entry.id   aec54cde85ee0884793d7c3e2979eac5
#
_cell.length_a   1.000
_cell.length_b   1.000
_cell.length_c   1.000
_cell.angle_alpha   90.00
_cell.angle_beta   90.00
_cell.angle_gamma   90.00
#
_symmetry.space_group_name_H-M   'P 1'
#
loop_
_entity.id
_entity.type
_entity.pdbx_description
1 polymer ?
#
loop_
_entity_poly.entity_id
_entity_poly.type
_entity_poly.pdbx_seq_one_letter_code
_entity_poly.pdbx_strand_id
1 'polypeptide(L)'
;FLLLHPNGSKYWRVKYRFMGKEKLLAIGVWPEVSLIEAREKRNEAKQLLKSGKDPSAAKKNLKLSQRVAQSNTFGSVTDEWLEIKQKEWKSPYFDDVKRSIEIHLLPDLCQRPIEDITSSEILSVLKKIEEQGKLEVASRSRQKCGAIFTYANLRQLCTSNPVSNLKGALASPKKKKFNSLSPKDLPQFLVKLDEYDGAIITKLALRFIMLTLARTSEVRFALWNEFDLEATEPTWRIPAEG
;
A
#
# COMPACT_ATOMS: atom_id res chain seq x y z
N PHE A 1 -29.43 -12.54 35.93
CA PHE A 1 -30.05 -11.68 36.93
C PHE A 1 -29.74 -10.19 36.63
N LEU A 2 -30.57 -9.31 37.18
CA LEU A 2 -30.34 -7.89 37.13
C LEU A 2 -29.66 -7.44 38.45
N LEU A 3 -28.50 -6.84 38.37
CA LEU A 3 -27.81 -6.31 39.53
C LEU A 3 -28.17 -4.81 39.66
N LEU A 4 -28.70 -4.44 40.81
CA LEU A 4 -28.97 -3.05 41.17
C LEU A 4 -27.75 -2.49 41.93
N HIS A 5 -27.22 -1.39 41.48
CA HIS A 5 -26.09 -0.74 42.13
C HIS A 5 -26.60 0.43 43.00
N PRO A 6 -25.92 0.81 44.10
CA PRO A 6 -26.36 1.92 44.99
C PRO A 6 -26.53 3.27 44.29
N ASN A 7 -25.84 3.50 43.17
CA ASN A 7 -25.97 4.70 42.33
C ASN A 7 -27.20 4.68 41.39
N GLY A 8 -28.10 3.68 41.52
CA GLY A 8 -29.30 3.53 40.70
C GLY A 8 -29.08 2.82 39.37
N SER A 9 -27.85 2.51 38.98
CA SER A 9 -27.54 1.76 37.71
C SER A 9 -27.95 0.32 37.81
N LYS A 10 -28.47 -0.24 36.72
CA LYS A 10 -28.97 -1.63 36.63
C LYS A 10 -28.18 -2.41 35.58
N TYR A 11 -27.55 -3.51 35.99
CA TYR A 11 -26.63 -4.27 35.13
C TYR A 11 -27.15 -5.71 34.93
N TRP A 12 -27.24 -6.13 33.68
CA TRP A 12 -27.52 -7.53 33.35
C TRP A 12 -26.25 -8.37 33.53
N ARG A 13 -26.31 -9.45 34.33
CA ARG A 13 -25.22 -10.34 34.64
C ARG A 13 -25.65 -11.80 34.46
N VAL A 14 -24.72 -12.63 33.94
CA VAL A 14 -24.87 -14.09 33.89
C VAL A 14 -23.79 -14.74 34.73
N LYS A 15 -24.20 -15.50 35.71
CA LYS A 15 -23.33 -16.31 36.55
C LYS A 15 -23.23 -17.69 35.90
N TYR A 16 -22.03 -18.24 35.76
CA TYR A 16 -21.77 -19.52 35.13
C TYR A 16 -20.53 -20.18 35.72
N ARG A 17 -20.36 -21.50 35.51
CA ARG A 17 -19.15 -22.24 35.88
C ARG A 17 -18.38 -22.65 34.63
N PHE A 18 -17.07 -22.51 34.68
CA PHE A 18 -16.17 -22.93 33.62
C PHE A 18 -14.93 -23.56 34.27
N MET A 19 -14.60 -24.82 33.91
CA MET A 19 -13.48 -25.58 34.49
C MET A 19 -13.50 -25.58 36.04
N GLY A 20 -14.67 -25.83 36.64
CA GLY A 20 -14.84 -25.86 38.08
C GLY A 20 -14.89 -24.52 38.80
N LYS A 21 -14.50 -23.40 38.12
CA LYS A 21 -14.51 -22.06 38.69
C LYS A 21 -15.79 -21.30 38.34
N GLU A 22 -16.31 -20.57 39.33
CA GLU A 22 -17.44 -19.70 39.15
C GLU A 22 -16.99 -18.38 38.52
N LYS A 23 -17.72 -17.94 37.48
CA LYS A 23 -17.43 -16.70 36.73
C LYS A 23 -18.71 -15.90 36.51
N LEU A 24 -18.53 -14.59 36.27
CA LEU A 24 -19.60 -13.64 36.05
C LEU A 24 -19.40 -12.93 34.70
N LEU A 25 -20.35 -13.03 33.78
CA LEU A 25 -20.38 -12.34 32.51
C LEU A 25 -21.26 -11.10 32.59
N ALA A 26 -20.70 -9.93 32.25
CA ALA A 26 -21.48 -8.72 32.06
C ALA A 26 -22.16 -8.76 30.67
N ILE A 27 -23.49 -8.66 30.66
CA ILE A 27 -24.29 -8.64 29.41
C ILE A 27 -24.47 -7.22 28.89
N GLY A 28 -24.89 -6.29 29.75
CA GLY A 28 -25.14 -4.89 29.40
C GLY A 28 -25.82 -4.13 30.53
N VAL A 29 -26.22 -2.92 30.25
CA VAL A 29 -26.87 -1.98 31.16
C VAL A 29 -28.35 -1.84 30.76
N TRP A 30 -29.26 -1.88 31.75
CA TRP A 30 -30.65 -1.55 31.51
C TRP A 30 -30.85 -0.01 31.65
N PRO A 31 -31.63 0.65 30.79
CA PRO A 31 -32.53 0.11 29.75
C PRO A 31 -31.90 -0.08 28.37
N GLU A 32 -30.62 0.23 28.13
CA GLU A 32 -29.95 0.08 26.84
C GLU A 32 -30.05 -1.36 26.27
N VAL A 33 -29.97 -2.35 27.16
CA VAL A 33 -30.20 -3.75 26.82
C VAL A 33 -31.52 -4.19 27.45
N SER A 34 -32.47 -4.53 26.60
CA SER A 34 -33.80 -5.04 27.01
C SER A 34 -33.72 -6.43 27.67
N LEU A 35 -34.79 -6.85 28.31
CA LEU A 35 -34.88 -8.21 28.89
C LEU A 35 -34.78 -9.28 27.80
N ILE A 36 -35.35 -9.04 26.61
CA ILE A 36 -35.31 -9.99 25.50
C ILE A 36 -33.89 -10.18 25.03
N GLU A 37 -33.19 -9.11 24.73
CA GLU A 37 -31.77 -9.14 24.31
C GLU A 37 -30.84 -9.71 25.38
N ALA A 38 -31.12 -9.46 26.66
CA ALA A 38 -30.37 -10.05 27.75
C ALA A 38 -30.55 -11.57 27.81
N ARG A 39 -31.75 -12.09 27.49
CA ARG A 39 -32.03 -13.52 27.38
C ARG A 39 -31.32 -14.17 26.19
N GLU A 40 -31.28 -13.48 25.05
CA GLU A 40 -30.57 -13.94 23.85
C GLU A 40 -29.07 -14.04 24.13
N LYS A 41 -28.42 -12.98 24.61
CA LYS A 41 -27.02 -12.99 25.01
C LYS A 41 -26.67 -14.04 26.07
N ARG A 42 -27.59 -14.32 26.98
CA ARG A 42 -27.45 -15.45 27.93
C ARG A 42 -27.44 -16.80 27.20
N ASN A 43 -28.30 -16.96 26.19
CA ASN A 43 -28.38 -18.22 25.45
C ASN A 43 -27.12 -18.42 24.58
N GLU A 44 -26.60 -17.35 23.95
CA GLU A 44 -25.29 -17.36 23.25
C GLU A 44 -24.15 -17.79 24.19
N ALA A 45 -24.10 -17.21 25.40
CA ALA A 45 -23.12 -17.60 26.40
C ALA A 45 -23.22 -19.06 26.80
N LYS A 46 -24.46 -19.62 26.91
CA LYS A 46 -24.68 -21.05 27.16
C LYS A 46 -24.21 -21.93 26.00
N GLN A 47 -24.38 -21.49 24.75
CA GLN A 47 -23.88 -22.23 23.58
C GLN A 47 -22.35 -22.26 23.56
N LEU A 48 -21.68 -21.16 23.88
CA LEU A 48 -20.22 -21.10 24.00
C LEU A 48 -19.73 -22.07 25.09
N LEU A 49 -20.41 -22.13 26.23
CA LEU A 49 -20.07 -23.08 27.30
C LEU A 49 -20.23 -24.54 26.86
N LYS A 50 -21.31 -24.86 26.12
CA LYS A 50 -21.53 -26.22 25.56
C LYS A 50 -20.42 -26.60 24.56
N SER A 51 -19.87 -25.65 23.83
CA SER A 51 -18.72 -25.83 22.90
C SER A 51 -17.36 -25.81 23.60
N GLY A 52 -17.32 -25.79 24.95
CA GLY A 52 -16.08 -25.79 25.71
C GLY A 52 -15.33 -24.44 25.72
N LYS A 53 -15.97 -23.37 25.31
CA LYS A 53 -15.36 -22.00 25.25
C LYS A 53 -15.87 -21.16 26.43
N ASP A 54 -14.94 -20.39 27.03
CA ASP A 54 -15.28 -19.44 28.09
C ASP A 54 -15.90 -18.17 27.50
N PRO A 55 -17.17 -17.82 27.78
CA PRO A 55 -17.83 -16.63 27.27
C PRO A 55 -17.14 -15.31 27.64
N SER A 56 -16.53 -15.21 28.82
CA SER A 56 -15.81 -14.01 29.26
C SER A 56 -14.52 -13.85 28.48
N ALA A 57 -13.78 -14.93 28.25
CA ALA A 57 -12.57 -14.92 27.42
C ALA A 57 -12.91 -14.59 25.95
N ALA A 58 -13.97 -15.20 25.39
CA ALA A 58 -14.43 -14.91 24.04
C ALA A 58 -14.79 -13.42 23.87
N LYS A 59 -15.53 -12.83 24.80
CA LYS A 59 -15.88 -11.40 24.79
C LYS A 59 -14.63 -10.50 24.89
N LYS A 60 -13.68 -10.86 25.75
CA LYS A 60 -12.41 -10.12 25.90
C LYS A 60 -11.58 -10.18 24.63
N ASN A 61 -11.47 -11.37 24.02
CA ASN A 61 -10.71 -11.55 22.77
C ASN A 61 -11.36 -10.78 21.62
N LEU A 62 -12.70 -10.80 21.50
CA LEU A 62 -13.42 -10.02 20.49
C LEU A 62 -13.17 -8.53 20.65
N LYS A 63 -13.21 -8.02 21.89
CA LYS A 63 -12.93 -6.60 22.16
C LYS A 63 -11.47 -6.23 21.88
N LEU A 64 -10.55 -7.14 22.15
CA LEU A 64 -9.13 -6.96 21.86
C LEU A 64 -8.89 -6.95 20.34
N SER A 65 -9.43 -7.92 19.60
CA SER A 65 -9.31 -7.95 18.13
C SER A 65 -9.93 -6.71 17.48
N GLN A 66 -11.09 -6.23 17.95
CA GLN A 66 -11.68 -4.97 17.47
C GLN A 66 -10.79 -3.75 17.72
N ARG A 67 -10.14 -3.67 18.88
CA ARG A 67 -9.18 -2.59 19.17
C ARG A 67 -7.95 -2.66 18.27
N VAL A 68 -7.41 -3.87 18.08
CA VAL A 68 -6.28 -4.10 17.20
C VAL A 68 -6.64 -3.77 15.75
N ALA A 69 -7.82 -4.19 15.29
CA ALA A 69 -8.30 -3.85 13.94
C ALA A 69 -8.46 -2.33 13.76
N GLN A 70 -9.00 -1.62 14.77
CA GLN A 70 -9.12 -0.16 14.74
C GLN A 70 -7.77 0.57 14.78
N SER A 71 -6.71 -0.01 15.35
CA SER A 71 -5.36 0.56 15.33
C SER A 71 -4.62 0.28 14.01
N ASN A 72 -4.96 -0.81 13.33
CA ASN A 72 -4.34 -1.22 12.07
C ASN A 72 -5.11 -0.65 10.88
N THR A 73 -5.07 0.68 10.73
CA THR A 73 -5.67 1.36 9.57
C THR A 73 -4.77 1.21 8.35
N PHE A 74 -5.33 1.41 7.15
CA PHE A 74 -4.54 1.45 5.92
C PHE A 74 -3.43 2.49 5.99
N GLY A 75 -3.69 3.64 6.62
CA GLY A 75 -2.69 4.69 6.82
C GLY A 75 -1.53 4.22 7.69
N SER A 76 -1.81 3.67 8.88
CA SER A 76 -0.75 3.21 9.79
C SER A 76 0.11 2.10 9.19
N VAL A 77 -0.51 1.17 8.45
CA VAL A 77 0.22 0.09 7.75
C VAL A 77 1.03 0.63 6.58
N THR A 78 0.52 1.66 5.89
CA THR A 78 1.25 2.35 4.82
C THR A 78 2.50 3.04 5.37
N ASP A 79 2.41 3.71 6.50
CA ASP A 79 3.55 4.38 7.14
C ASP A 79 4.64 3.37 7.53
N GLU A 80 4.27 2.26 8.18
CA GLU A 80 5.21 1.17 8.50
C GLU A 80 5.89 0.60 7.23
N TRP A 81 5.11 0.39 6.17
CA TRP A 81 5.64 -0.10 4.90
C TRP A 81 6.61 0.90 4.26
N LEU A 82 6.28 2.19 4.29
CA LEU A 82 7.13 3.26 3.77
C LEU A 82 8.44 3.38 4.56
N GLU A 83 8.43 3.24 5.89
CA GLU A 83 9.65 3.24 6.71
C GLU A 83 10.64 2.14 6.30
N ILE A 84 10.13 0.96 5.93
CA ILE A 84 10.97 -0.13 5.42
C ILE A 84 11.51 0.24 4.05
N LYS A 85 10.66 0.74 3.15
CA LYS A 85 11.02 1.07 1.77
C LYS A 85 11.97 2.27 1.65
N GLN A 86 11.94 3.18 2.61
CA GLN A 86 12.89 4.29 2.68
C GLN A 86 14.35 3.83 2.81
N LYS A 87 14.58 2.69 3.45
CA LYS A 87 15.93 2.10 3.58
C LYS A 87 16.40 1.37 2.32
N GLU A 88 15.45 0.95 1.47
CA GLU A 88 15.74 0.15 0.27
C GLU A 88 15.83 1.02 -1.00
N TRP A 89 15.05 2.12 -1.05
CA TRP A 89 14.89 2.91 -2.27
C TRP A 89 15.70 4.21 -2.24
N LYS A 90 16.18 4.62 -3.41
CA LYS A 90 16.82 5.93 -3.58
C LYS A 90 15.78 7.05 -3.37
N SER A 91 16.21 8.15 -2.75
CA SER A 91 15.34 9.26 -2.34
C SER A 91 14.35 9.74 -3.42
N PRO A 92 14.77 10.06 -4.66
CA PRO A 92 13.81 10.58 -5.65
C PRO A 92 12.65 9.62 -5.94
N TYR A 93 12.95 8.32 -6.03
CA TYR A 93 11.91 7.30 -6.28
C TYR A 93 11.00 7.10 -5.08
N PHE A 94 11.57 7.07 -3.87
CA PHE A 94 10.80 6.96 -2.63
C PHE A 94 9.81 8.11 -2.48
N ASP A 95 10.28 9.35 -2.70
CA ASP A 95 9.45 10.56 -2.58
C ASP A 95 8.28 10.56 -3.58
N ASP A 96 8.53 10.12 -4.81
CA ASP A 96 7.49 9.97 -5.84
C ASP A 96 6.44 8.91 -5.47
N VAL A 97 6.88 7.77 -4.91
CA VAL A 97 5.98 6.71 -4.46
C VAL A 97 5.13 7.18 -3.29
N LYS A 98 5.76 7.77 -2.27
CA LYS A 98 5.11 8.32 -1.09
C LYS A 98 4.05 9.35 -1.47
N ARG A 99 4.45 10.38 -2.24
CA ARG A 99 3.55 11.43 -2.74
C ARG A 99 2.37 10.86 -3.52
N SER A 100 2.61 9.86 -4.36
CA SER A 100 1.53 9.24 -5.13
C SER A 100 0.53 8.49 -4.24
N ILE A 101 0.97 7.87 -3.15
CA ILE A 101 0.09 7.20 -2.18
C ILE A 101 -0.71 8.25 -1.40
N GLU A 102 -0.06 9.31 -0.94
CA GLU A 102 -0.69 10.41 -0.21
C GLU A 102 -1.80 11.10 -1.03
N ILE A 103 -1.58 11.29 -2.32
CA ILE A 103 -2.56 11.97 -3.19
C ILE A 103 -3.71 11.04 -3.61
N HIS A 104 -3.42 9.77 -3.87
CA HIS A 104 -4.37 8.91 -4.59
C HIS A 104 -5.01 7.79 -3.76
N LEU A 105 -4.42 7.39 -2.64
CA LEU A 105 -4.92 6.28 -1.83
C LEU A 105 -5.33 6.72 -0.43
N LEU A 106 -4.52 7.52 0.26
CA LEU A 106 -4.79 7.93 1.64
C LEU A 106 -6.07 8.75 1.82
N PRO A 107 -6.50 9.64 0.89
CA PRO A 107 -7.71 10.43 1.11
C PRO A 107 -8.96 9.59 1.36
N ASP A 108 -9.09 8.46 0.68
CA ASP A 108 -10.26 7.57 0.79
C ASP A 108 -10.03 6.41 1.78
N LEU A 109 -8.79 5.93 1.97
CA LEU A 109 -8.50 4.68 2.69
C LEU A 109 -7.80 4.86 4.04
N CYS A 110 -7.20 6.02 4.33
CA CYS A 110 -6.29 6.24 5.46
C CYS A 110 -6.85 5.73 6.80
N GLN A 111 -8.10 6.09 7.13
CA GLN A 111 -8.73 5.77 8.41
C GLN A 111 -9.46 4.42 8.41
N ARG A 112 -9.48 3.71 7.30
CA ARG A 112 -10.17 2.41 7.20
C ARG A 112 -9.31 1.31 7.85
N PRO A 113 -9.88 0.45 8.72
CA PRO A 113 -9.18 -0.76 9.16
C PRO A 113 -8.80 -1.60 7.94
N ILE A 114 -7.53 -2.02 7.86
CA ILE A 114 -7.01 -2.68 6.66
C ILE A 114 -7.70 -4.03 6.37
N GLU A 115 -8.16 -4.72 7.40
CA GLU A 115 -8.88 -5.99 7.30
C GLU A 115 -10.26 -5.83 6.66
N ASP A 116 -10.91 -4.66 6.85
CA ASP A 116 -12.27 -4.40 6.41
C ASP A 116 -12.35 -3.83 4.98
N ILE A 117 -11.21 -3.46 4.38
CA ILE A 117 -11.18 -2.87 3.04
C ILE A 117 -11.44 -3.93 1.98
N THR A 118 -12.47 -3.71 1.18
CA THR A 118 -12.92 -4.62 0.13
C THR A 118 -12.32 -4.28 -1.25
N SER A 119 -12.30 -5.27 -2.14
CA SER A 119 -11.92 -5.05 -3.56
C SER A 119 -12.78 -3.99 -4.24
N SER A 120 -14.05 -3.89 -3.88
CA SER A 120 -14.99 -2.90 -4.43
C SER A 120 -14.63 -1.47 -4.02
N GLU A 121 -14.24 -1.26 -2.76
CA GLU A 121 -13.80 0.04 -2.27
C GLU A 121 -12.53 0.49 -2.98
N ILE A 122 -11.54 -0.39 -3.10
CA ILE A 122 -10.29 -0.10 -3.82
C ILE A 122 -10.58 0.21 -5.29
N LEU A 123 -11.44 -0.58 -5.94
CA LEU A 123 -11.81 -0.34 -7.33
C LEU A 123 -12.46 1.02 -7.52
N SER A 124 -13.33 1.44 -6.59
CA SER A 124 -13.95 2.77 -6.62
C SER A 124 -12.91 3.88 -6.57
N VAL A 125 -11.91 3.78 -5.67
CA VAL A 125 -10.81 4.75 -5.59
C VAL A 125 -10.00 4.79 -6.89
N LEU A 126 -9.66 3.64 -7.45
CA LEU A 126 -8.89 3.56 -8.69
C LEU A 126 -9.67 4.08 -9.91
N LYS A 127 -10.98 3.86 -9.96
CA LYS A 127 -11.84 4.40 -11.02
C LYS A 127 -11.95 5.91 -10.99
N LYS A 128 -11.98 6.54 -9.82
CA LYS A 128 -11.90 8.01 -9.72
C LYS A 128 -10.65 8.58 -10.40
N ILE A 129 -9.52 7.87 -10.32
CA ILE A 129 -8.27 8.27 -10.98
C ILE A 129 -8.37 8.04 -12.50
N GLU A 130 -8.98 6.93 -12.90
CA GLU A 130 -9.21 6.56 -14.30
C GLU A 130 -10.11 7.57 -15.01
N GLU A 131 -11.19 8.01 -14.37
CA GLU A 131 -12.14 9.03 -14.86
C GLU A 131 -11.48 10.39 -15.12
N GLN A 132 -10.39 10.70 -14.42
CA GLN A 132 -9.55 11.86 -14.70
C GLN A 132 -8.63 11.69 -15.93
N GLY A 133 -8.76 10.57 -16.66
CA GLY A 133 -7.90 10.24 -17.80
C GLY A 133 -6.49 9.74 -17.43
N LYS A 134 -6.20 9.53 -16.15
CA LYS A 134 -4.87 9.18 -15.63
C LYS A 134 -4.68 7.65 -15.52
N LEU A 135 -4.85 6.92 -16.63
CA LEU A 135 -4.82 5.44 -16.65
C LEU A 135 -3.53 4.84 -16.08
N GLU A 136 -2.38 5.42 -16.42
CA GLU A 136 -1.08 4.96 -15.92
C GLU A 136 -0.96 5.16 -14.40
N VAL A 137 -1.43 6.29 -13.89
CA VAL A 137 -1.45 6.58 -12.45
C VAL A 137 -2.37 5.59 -11.73
N ALA A 138 -3.56 5.32 -12.25
CA ALA A 138 -4.48 4.33 -11.69
C ALA A 138 -3.83 2.93 -11.63
N SER A 139 -3.17 2.51 -12.71
CA SER A 139 -2.45 1.23 -12.75
C SER A 139 -1.31 1.15 -11.72
N ARG A 140 -0.51 2.20 -11.60
CA ARG A 140 0.58 2.28 -10.61
C ARG A 140 0.05 2.37 -9.18
N SER A 141 -1.04 3.11 -8.94
CA SER A 141 -1.69 3.17 -7.62
C SER A 141 -2.23 1.81 -7.20
N ARG A 142 -2.81 1.04 -8.14
CA ARG A 142 -3.21 -0.35 -7.89
C ARG A 142 -2.01 -1.21 -7.45
N GLN A 143 -0.86 -1.10 -8.13
CA GLN A 143 0.34 -1.87 -7.78
C GLN A 143 0.85 -1.51 -6.38
N LYS A 144 0.92 -0.22 -6.04
CA LYS A 144 1.33 0.25 -4.70
C LYS A 144 0.36 -0.24 -3.62
N CYS A 145 -0.93 -0.10 -3.85
CA CYS A 145 -1.97 -0.62 -2.96
C CYS A 145 -1.80 -2.14 -2.74
N GLY A 146 -1.56 -2.90 -3.81
CA GLY A 146 -1.29 -4.33 -3.74
C GLY A 146 -0.05 -4.69 -2.93
N ALA A 147 1.02 -3.89 -3.03
CA ALA A 147 2.25 -4.08 -2.24
C ALA A 147 2.01 -3.83 -0.74
N ILE A 148 1.24 -2.79 -0.39
CA ILE A 148 0.85 -2.51 1.00
C ILE A 148 0.02 -3.65 1.57
N PHE A 149 -0.98 -4.15 0.84
CA PHE A 149 -1.78 -5.30 1.28
C PHE A 149 -0.97 -6.60 1.37
N THR A 150 0.02 -6.81 0.50
CA THR A 150 0.94 -7.94 0.61
C THR A 150 1.75 -7.85 1.90
N TYR A 151 2.25 -6.66 2.24
CA TYR A 151 2.93 -6.42 3.51
C TYR A 151 2.00 -6.67 4.72
N ALA A 152 0.78 -6.14 4.68
CA ALA A 152 -0.22 -6.38 5.72
C ALA A 152 -0.51 -7.87 5.93
N ASN A 153 -0.63 -8.63 4.85
CA ASN A 153 -0.87 -10.07 4.90
C ASN A 153 0.33 -10.82 5.52
N LEU A 154 1.56 -10.47 5.17
CA LEU A 154 2.77 -11.02 5.79
C LEU A 154 2.83 -10.72 7.30
N ARG A 155 2.32 -9.56 7.73
CA ARG A 155 2.18 -9.17 9.14
C ARG A 155 0.95 -9.78 9.82
N GLN A 156 0.15 -10.59 9.11
CA GLN A 156 -1.11 -11.18 9.61
C GLN A 156 -2.15 -10.14 10.05
N LEU A 157 -2.13 -8.95 9.45
CA LEU A 157 -3.07 -7.86 9.70
C LEU A 157 -4.32 -7.95 8.81
N CYS A 158 -4.28 -8.78 7.78
CA CYS A 158 -5.41 -9.13 6.93
C CYS A 158 -5.27 -10.56 6.42
N THR A 159 -6.39 -11.19 6.11
CA THR A 159 -6.43 -12.60 5.68
C THR A 159 -6.10 -12.80 4.20
N SER A 160 -6.33 -11.78 3.37
CA SER A 160 -6.11 -11.84 1.92
C SER A 160 -5.77 -10.46 1.36
N ASN A 161 -5.21 -10.44 0.14
CA ASN A 161 -4.95 -9.22 -0.59
C ASN A 161 -6.11 -8.92 -1.56
N PRO A 162 -7.00 -7.96 -1.25
CA PRO A 162 -8.17 -7.67 -2.09
C PRO A 162 -7.81 -7.07 -3.46
N VAL A 163 -6.57 -6.59 -3.64
CA VAL A 163 -6.11 -6.01 -4.91
C VAL A 163 -5.82 -7.08 -5.97
N SER A 164 -5.52 -8.32 -5.55
CA SER A 164 -5.20 -9.42 -6.47
C SER A 164 -6.32 -9.69 -7.49
N ASN A 165 -7.57 -9.52 -7.07
CA ASN A 165 -8.76 -9.73 -7.91
C ASN A 165 -9.04 -8.56 -8.87
N LEU A 166 -8.29 -7.46 -8.78
CA LEU A 166 -8.47 -6.26 -9.61
C LEU A 166 -7.57 -6.25 -10.86
N LYS A 167 -6.88 -7.34 -11.14
CA LYS A 167 -6.10 -7.47 -12.38
C LYS A 167 -7.05 -7.49 -13.58
N GLY A 168 -6.90 -6.50 -14.47
CA GLY A 168 -7.79 -6.37 -15.65
C GLY A 168 -9.07 -5.56 -15.41
N ALA A 169 -9.36 -5.12 -14.17
CA ALA A 169 -10.54 -4.30 -13.85
C ALA A 169 -10.42 -2.82 -14.29
N LEU A 170 -9.19 -2.37 -14.60
CA LEU A 170 -8.90 -1.02 -15.10
C LEU A 170 -8.58 -1.07 -16.58
N ALA A 171 -8.90 0.00 -17.30
CA ALA A 171 -8.47 0.15 -18.68
C ALA A 171 -6.93 0.18 -18.77
N SER A 172 -6.40 -0.57 -19.71
CA SER A 172 -4.94 -0.58 -19.94
C SER A 172 -4.52 0.70 -20.66
N PRO A 173 -3.52 1.45 -20.15
CA PRO A 173 -2.99 2.58 -20.86
C PRO A 173 -2.43 2.14 -22.21
N LYS A 174 -2.85 2.80 -23.28
CA LYS A 174 -2.27 2.55 -24.60
C LYS A 174 -0.80 2.97 -24.57
N LYS A 175 0.10 2.00 -24.62
CA LYS A 175 1.54 2.27 -24.73
C LYS A 175 1.80 2.96 -26.07
N LYS A 176 2.08 4.24 -26.04
CA LYS A 176 2.68 4.93 -27.20
C LYS A 176 4.15 4.53 -27.24
N LYS A 177 4.59 4.00 -28.38
CA LYS A 177 6.02 3.83 -28.64
C LYS A 177 6.65 5.22 -28.64
N PHE A 178 7.80 5.36 -28.00
CA PHE A 178 8.59 6.59 -28.16
C PHE A 178 8.98 6.74 -29.63
N ASN A 179 9.02 7.97 -30.11
CA ASN A 179 9.53 8.27 -31.43
C ASN A 179 11.00 7.82 -31.46
N SER A 180 11.34 7.05 -32.46
CA SER A 180 12.73 6.64 -32.75
C SER A 180 13.11 7.12 -34.13
N LEU A 181 14.36 7.47 -34.32
CA LEU A 181 14.89 7.75 -35.64
C LEU A 181 14.91 6.45 -36.45
N SER A 182 14.35 6.51 -37.67
CA SER A 182 14.54 5.41 -38.58
C SER A 182 15.96 5.45 -39.19
N PRO A 183 16.50 4.33 -39.69
CA PRO A 183 17.78 4.35 -40.41
C PRO A 183 17.82 5.35 -41.58
N LYS A 184 16.66 5.62 -42.19
CA LYS A 184 16.54 6.58 -43.30
C LYS A 184 16.63 8.03 -42.82
N ASP A 185 16.19 8.32 -41.59
CA ASP A 185 16.20 9.69 -41.05
C ASP A 185 17.53 10.05 -40.37
N LEU A 186 18.33 9.02 -40.06
CA LEU A 186 19.60 9.17 -39.36
C LEU A 186 20.59 10.12 -40.09
N PRO A 187 20.83 10.03 -41.43
CA PRO A 187 21.73 10.97 -42.14
C PRO A 187 21.26 12.40 -41.99
N GLN A 188 19.97 12.66 -42.17
CA GLN A 188 19.42 14.01 -42.04
C GLN A 188 19.55 14.55 -40.61
N PHE A 189 19.38 13.69 -39.63
CA PHE A 189 19.57 14.06 -38.22
C PHE A 189 21.03 14.47 -37.95
N LEU A 190 22.00 13.74 -38.48
CA LEU A 190 23.42 14.03 -38.31
C LEU A 190 23.77 15.41 -38.93
N VAL A 191 23.27 15.70 -40.13
CA VAL A 191 23.45 16.99 -40.76
C VAL A 191 22.89 18.12 -39.87
N LYS A 192 21.64 17.96 -39.40
CA LYS A 192 21.02 18.94 -38.48
C LYS A 192 21.76 19.06 -37.16
N LEU A 193 22.33 17.98 -36.65
CA LEU A 193 23.14 18.02 -35.44
C LEU A 193 24.45 18.80 -35.68
N ASP A 194 25.02 18.71 -36.87
CA ASP A 194 26.23 19.48 -37.26
C ASP A 194 25.95 20.97 -37.43
N GLU A 195 24.78 21.31 -37.95
CA GLU A 195 24.29 22.68 -38.10
C GLU A 195 23.73 23.26 -36.79
N TYR A 196 23.63 22.47 -35.72
CA TYR A 196 23.04 22.92 -34.44
C TYR A 196 23.85 24.09 -33.85
N ASP A 197 23.19 25.22 -33.70
CA ASP A 197 23.77 26.50 -33.24
C ASP A 197 23.68 26.69 -31.70
N GLY A 198 23.21 25.71 -30.97
CA GLY A 198 23.11 25.76 -29.51
C GLY A 198 24.42 25.40 -28.80
N ALA A 199 24.31 25.06 -27.49
CA ALA A 199 25.49 24.76 -26.69
C ALA A 199 26.27 23.57 -27.25
N ILE A 200 27.58 23.77 -27.48
CA ILE A 200 28.49 22.77 -28.02
C ILE A 200 28.50 21.49 -27.21
N ILE A 201 28.35 21.61 -25.89
CA ILE A 201 28.27 20.44 -24.98
C ILE A 201 27.09 19.55 -25.29
N THR A 202 25.92 20.11 -25.64
CA THR A 202 24.74 19.33 -26.04
C THR A 202 24.99 18.56 -27.33
N LYS A 203 25.62 19.20 -28.32
CA LYS A 203 26.01 18.57 -29.58
C LYS A 203 26.97 17.41 -29.36
N LEU A 204 28.01 17.59 -28.55
CA LEU A 204 28.98 16.57 -28.23
C LEU A 204 28.37 15.42 -27.42
N ALA A 205 27.51 15.71 -26.43
CA ALA A 205 26.82 14.72 -25.63
C ALA A 205 25.89 13.84 -26.49
N LEU A 206 25.15 14.45 -27.44
CA LEU A 206 24.29 13.67 -28.35
C LEU A 206 25.12 12.74 -29.27
N ARG A 207 26.25 13.25 -29.81
CA ARG A 207 27.18 12.42 -30.59
C ARG A 207 27.75 11.29 -29.77
N PHE A 208 28.15 11.57 -28.54
CA PHE A 208 28.71 10.56 -27.62
C PHE A 208 27.71 9.50 -27.31
N ILE A 209 26.44 9.85 -26.99
CA ILE A 209 25.34 8.90 -26.74
C ILE A 209 25.11 8.03 -27.98
N MET A 210 25.13 8.60 -29.18
CA MET A 210 24.92 7.83 -30.41
C MET A 210 26.04 6.81 -30.67
N LEU A 211 27.28 7.16 -30.35
CA LEU A 211 28.45 6.29 -30.54
C LEU A 211 28.54 5.19 -29.48
N THR A 212 28.19 5.50 -28.23
CA THR A 212 28.35 4.59 -27.10
C THR A 212 27.07 3.84 -26.72
N LEU A 213 25.89 4.32 -27.15
CA LEU A 213 24.57 3.85 -26.72
C LEU A 213 24.36 3.91 -25.21
N ALA A 214 25.14 4.75 -24.52
CA ALA A 214 25.01 4.97 -23.08
C ALA A 214 23.71 5.71 -22.76
N ARG A 215 23.21 5.52 -21.51
CA ARG A 215 22.02 6.23 -21.05
C ARG A 215 22.34 7.72 -20.88
N THR A 216 21.35 8.56 -21.12
CA THR A 216 21.50 10.03 -20.96
C THR A 216 21.94 10.43 -19.57
N SER A 217 21.50 9.70 -18.52
CA SER A 217 21.94 9.95 -17.14
C SER A 217 23.43 9.60 -16.94
N GLU A 218 23.89 8.51 -17.50
CA GLU A 218 25.28 8.08 -17.41
C GLU A 218 26.20 9.14 -18.03
N VAL A 219 25.87 9.64 -19.22
CA VAL A 219 26.66 10.68 -19.89
C VAL A 219 26.63 12.03 -19.14
N ARG A 220 25.47 12.40 -18.56
CA ARG A 220 25.33 13.67 -17.83
C ARG A 220 26.10 13.74 -16.52
N PHE A 221 26.31 12.59 -15.89
CA PHE A 221 26.97 12.48 -14.59
C PHE A 221 28.35 11.80 -14.68
N ALA A 222 28.85 11.54 -15.90
CA ALA A 222 30.16 10.97 -16.13
C ALA A 222 31.27 11.83 -15.51
N LEU A 223 32.19 11.18 -14.83
CA LEU A 223 33.37 11.82 -14.24
C LEU A 223 34.61 11.44 -15.08
N TRP A 224 35.58 12.36 -15.17
CA TRP A 224 36.79 12.15 -15.95
C TRP A 224 37.63 10.96 -15.48
N ASN A 225 37.59 10.59 -14.23
CA ASN A 225 38.28 9.42 -13.66
C ASN A 225 37.69 8.08 -14.09
N GLU A 226 36.52 8.09 -14.74
CA GLU A 226 35.88 6.89 -15.30
C GLU A 226 36.44 6.53 -16.68
N PHE A 227 37.14 7.47 -17.32
CA PHE A 227 37.70 7.32 -18.67
C PHE A 227 39.19 6.97 -18.62
N ASP A 228 39.55 5.87 -19.24
CA ASP A 228 40.93 5.48 -19.51
C ASP A 228 41.18 5.66 -21.03
N LEU A 229 41.64 6.85 -21.40
CA LEU A 229 41.86 7.22 -22.81
C LEU A 229 43.29 6.86 -23.30
N GLU A 230 44.20 6.53 -22.36
CA GLU A 230 45.59 6.19 -22.65
C GLU A 230 45.81 4.68 -22.80
N ALA A 231 44.81 3.89 -22.44
CA ALA A 231 44.86 2.45 -22.63
C ALA A 231 44.97 2.11 -24.13
N THR A 232 45.55 0.93 -24.44
CA THR A 232 45.61 0.39 -25.80
C THR A 232 44.23 0.34 -26.46
N GLU A 233 43.18 0.09 -25.67
CA GLU A 233 41.78 0.20 -26.05
C GLU A 233 41.13 1.23 -25.12
N PRO A 234 40.84 2.46 -25.60
CA PRO A 234 40.19 3.49 -24.78
C PRO A 234 38.88 3.00 -24.18
N THR A 235 38.76 3.07 -22.89
CA THR A 235 37.66 2.47 -22.15
C THR A 235 36.97 3.50 -21.25
N TRP A 236 35.64 3.49 -21.20
CA TRP A 236 34.85 4.15 -20.19
C TRP A 236 34.21 3.13 -19.25
N ARG A 237 34.51 3.22 -17.97
CA ARG A 237 34.00 2.34 -16.92
C ARG A 237 32.89 3.03 -16.16
N ILE A 238 31.65 2.69 -16.46
CA ILE A 238 30.48 3.24 -15.80
C ILE A 238 30.32 2.52 -14.45
N PRO A 239 30.31 3.25 -13.31
CA PRO A 239 30.08 2.65 -12.01
C PRO A 239 28.69 2.00 -11.92
N ALA A 240 28.59 0.83 -11.27
CA ALA A 240 27.33 0.13 -11.09
C ALA A 240 26.33 0.87 -10.17
N GLU A 241 26.82 1.88 -9.44
CA GLU A 241 26.06 2.69 -8.48
C GLU A 241 25.75 4.08 -9.03
N GLY A 242 25.35 4.15 -10.28
CA GLY A 242 24.89 5.39 -10.88
C GLY A 242 23.42 5.72 -10.51
#